data_5505bc898b24babcc82b641ba147a9a4
#
_entry.id   5505bc898b24babcc82b641ba147a9a4
#
_cell.length_a   1.000
_cell.length_b   1.000
_cell.length_c   1.000
_cell.angle_alpha   90.00
_cell.angle_beta   90.00
_cell.angle_gamma   90.00
#
_symmetry.space_group_name_H-M   'P 1'
#
loop_
_entity.id
_entity.type
_entity.pdbx_description
1 polymer ?
#
loop_
_entity_poly.entity_id
_entity_poly.type
_entity_poly.pdbx_seq_one_letter_code
_entity_poly.pdbx_strand_id
1 'polypeptide(L)'
;NILIIGANGFTGRQILNDLSNKEQYNATGCSLHPDILPNGDGKYHFVTTDIRDEAAIKHLFKEAQPDAVINCSALSVPDYCETHHEEAYLTNVTAVEQLAYLCEIYKSRFIHLSTDFVFDGKIDENSGQLYTEESLPAPVNYYGFTKWKGENRIAEICSNYAIVRVEIVYGKALPGQHGNIVQLVMNRLNAGQEIRVVSDQWRTPTYVGDVSDGVQRLIENTANGIFHICGDECMTIAEIAFHVADCMKLDRSLIHPIT
;
A
#
# COMPACT_ATOMS: atom_id res chain seq x y z
N ASN A 1 -4.05 -21.23 0.59
CA ASN A 1 -3.34 -20.55 1.68
C ASN A 1 -2.89 -19.18 1.18
N ILE A 2 -3.24 -18.10 1.89
CA ILE A 2 -2.84 -16.73 1.56
C ILE A 2 -2.01 -16.16 2.70
N LEU A 3 -0.82 -15.66 2.38
CA LEU A 3 0.04 -14.97 3.35
C LEU A 3 0.01 -13.45 3.10
N ILE A 4 -0.42 -12.68 4.09
CA ILE A 4 -0.49 -11.21 4.02
C ILE A 4 0.60 -10.63 4.91
N ILE A 5 1.62 -10.02 4.30
CA ILE A 5 2.74 -9.39 4.97
C ILE A 5 2.45 -7.90 5.14
N GLY A 6 2.74 -7.33 6.32
CA GLY A 6 2.33 -5.98 6.68
C GLY A 6 0.85 -5.90 7.11
N ALA A 7 0.32 -6.99 7.66
CA ALA A 7 -1.09 -7.14 8.03
C ALA A 7 -1.59 -6.19 9.12
N ASN A 8 -0.73 -5.53 9.90
CA ASN A 8 -1.11 -4.45 10.82
C ASN A 8 -1.20 -3.08 10.12
N GLY A 9 -0.63 -2.94 8.93
CA GLY A 9 -0.72 -1.71 8.14
C GLY A 9 -2.16 -1.44 7.68
N PHE A 10 -2.43 -0.21 7.26
CA PHE A 10 -3.76 0.24 6.86
C PHE A 10 -4.37 -0.65 5.75
N THR A 11 -3.67 -0.81 4.64
CA THR A 11 -4.14 -1.62 3.50
C THR A 11 -4.07 -3.12 3.81
N GLY A 12 -2.98 -3.59 4.43
CA GLY A 12 -2.81 -5.01 4.77
C GLY A 12 -3.89 -5.52 5.71
N ARG A 13 -4.35 -4.70 6.65
CA ARG A 13 -5.44 -5.05 7.57
C ARG A 13 -6.78 -5.21 6.85
N GLN A 14 -7.10 -4.30 5.93
CA GLN A 14 -8.31 -4.41 5.13
C GLN A 14 -8.31 -5.71 4.32
N ILE A 15 -7.22 -5.98 3.61
CA ILE A 15 -7.06 -7.20 2.82
C ILE A 15 -7.17 -8.46 3.70
N LEU A 16 -6.49 -8.50 4.86
CA LEU A 16 -6.58 -9.63 5.77
C LEU A 16 -8.03 -9.85 6.24
N ASN A 17 -8.73 -8.81 6.64
CA ASN A 17 -10.13 -8.91 7.08
C ASN A 17 -11.04 -9.41 5.97
N ASP A 18 -10.92 -8.86 4.75
CA ASP A 18 -11.80 -9.23 3.65
C ASP A 18 -11.58 -10.68 3.19
N LEU A 19 -10.32 -11.11 3.09
CA LEU A 19 -9.99 -12.48 2.66
C LEU A 19 -10.34 -13.50 3.76
N SER A 20 -10.11 -13.19 5.04
CA SER A 20 -10.42 -14.10 6.15
C SER A 20 -11.92 -14.32 6.36
N ASN A 21 -12.77 -13.47 5.80
CA ASN A 21 -14.23 -13.65 5.83
C ASN A 21 -14.76 -14.53 4.68
N LYS A 22 -13.88 -15.05 3.82
CA LYS A 22 -14.24 -15.88 2.66
C LYS A 22 -13.77 -17.32 2.89
N GLU A 23 -14.70 -18.27 2.88
CA GLU A 23 -14.43 -19.68 3.20
C GLU A 23 -13.37 -20.35 2.31
N GLN A 24 -13.18 -19.85 1.08
CA GLN A 24 -12.19 -20.38 0.14
C GLN A 24 -10.74 -20.04 0.51
N TYR A 25 -10.51 -19.10 1.41
CA TYR A 25 -9.17 -18.67 1.78
C TYR A 25 -8.80 -19.07 3.22
N ASN A 26 -7.64 -19.66 3.38
CA ASN A 26 -6.98 -19.82 4.67
C ASN A 26 -5.92 -18.71 4.79
N ALA A 27 -6.25 -17.64 5.54
CA ALA A 27 -5.45 -16.43 5.61
C ALA A 27 -4.49 -16.46 6.81
N THR A 28 -3.22 -16.12 6.56
CA THR A 28 -2.20 -15.85 7.59
C THR A 28 -1.72 -14.42 7.46
N GLY A 29 -1.92 -13.62 8.50
CA GLY A 29 -1.35 -12.28 8.62
C GLY A 29 0.04 -12.31 9.24
N CYS A 30 0.92 -11.43 8.78
CA CYS A 30 2.27 -11.25 9.33
C CYS A 30 2.60 -9.77 9.47
N SER A 31 3.23 -9.39 10.58
CA SER A 31 3.72 -8.02 10.80
C SER A 31 4.85 -7.96 11.82
N LEU A 32 5.59 -6.83 11.85
CA LEU A 32 6.68 -6.58 12.80
C LEU A 32 6.21 -6.59 14.26
N HIS A 33 4.97 -6.19 14.51
CA HIS A 33 4.37 -6.11 15.85
C HIS A 33 3.22 -7.11 15.99
N PRO A 34 2.85 -7.50 17.22
CA PRO A 34 1.69 -8.34 17.49
C PRO A 34 0.41 -7.80 16.83
N ASP A 35 -0.55 -8.67 16.61
CA ASP A 35 -1.83 -8.30 16.00
C ASP A 35 -2.49 -7.15 16.77
N ILE A 36 -2.87 -6.10 16.05
CA ILE A 36 -3.59 -4.94 16.63
C ILE A 36 -5.05 -5.28 16.99
N LEU A 37 -5.57 -6.41 16.50
CA LEU A 37 -6.88 -6.96 16.84
C LEU A 37 -6.72 -8.38 17.43
N PRO A 38 -6.19 -8.52 18.66
CA PRO A 38 -5.80 -9.81 19.23
C PRO A 38 -6.95 -10.81 19.41
N ASN A 39 -8.19 -10.38 19.24
CA ASN A 39 -9.38 -11.21 19.31
C ASN A 39 -10.05 -11.40 17.94
N GLY A 40 -9.29 -11.29 16.87
CA GLY A 40 -9.81 -11.56 15.52
C GLY A 40 -10.42 -12.96 15.48
N ASP A 41 -11.69 -13.07 15.63
CA ASP A 41 -12.68 -14.18 15.70
C ASP A 41 -12.21 -15.60 15.25
N GLY A 42 -10.91 -15.91 15.34
CA GLY A 42 -10.33 -17.19 14.88
C GLY A 42 -10.35 -17.40 13.37
N LYS A 43 -10.63 -16.35 12.60
CA LYS A 43 -10.78 -16.42 11.14
C LYS A 43 -9.46 -16.41 10.37
N TYR A 44 -8.36 -16.06 11.02
CA TYR A 44 -7.02 -16.05 10.43
C TYR A 44 -5.98 -16.44 11.48
N HIS A 45 -4.83 -16.90 11.00
CA HIS A 45 -3.62 -17.03 11.81
C HIS A 45 -2.79 -15.75 11.74
N PHE A 46 -2.08 -15.39 12.85
CA PHE A 46 -1.21 -14.21 12.85
C PHE A 46 0.16 -14.52 13.42
N VAL A 47 1.20 -14.09 12.70
CA VAL A 47 2.61 -14.30 13.07
C VAL A 47 3.31 -12.95 13.21
N THR A 48 4.00 -12.77 14.34
CA THR A 48 4.86 -11.57 14.53
C THR A 48 6.26 -11.88 14.05
N THR A 49 6.71 -11.17 13.01
CA THR A 49 8.08 -11.31 12.48
C THR A 49 8.50 -10.07 11.68
N ASP A 50 9.82 -9.85 11.65
CA ASP A 50 10.43 -8.82 10.80
C ASP A 50 10.68 -9.40 9.40
N ILE A 51 10.25 -8.73 8.35
CA ILE A 51 10.49 -9.16 6.97
C ILE A 51 11.98 -9.14 6.58
N ARG A 52 12.81 -8.42 7.34
CA ARG A 52 14.27 -8.34 7.16
C ARG A 52 15.00 -9.53 7.78
N ASP A 53 14.33 -10.31 8.62
CA ASP A 53 14.87 -11.56 9.16
C ASP A 53 14.64 -12.72 8.19
N GLU A 54 15.68 -13.02 7.43
CA GLU A 54 15.66 -14.07 6.40
C GLU A 54 15.28 -15.44 6.95
N ALA A 55 15.79 -15.80 8.13
CA ALA A 55 15.53 -17.11 8.71
C ALA A 55 14.07 -17.23 9.18
N ALA A 56 13.55 -16.17 9.80
CA ALA A 56 12.17 -16.10 10.26
C ALA A 56 11.17 -16.13 9.07
N ILE A 57 11.47 -15.43 7.98
CA ILE A 57 10.61 -15.43 6.78
C ILE A 57 10.65 -16.79 6.08
N LYS A 58 11.81 -17.45 5.97
CA LYS A 58 11.91 -18.82 5.45
C LYS A 58 11.08 -19.81 6.29
N HIS A 59 11.13 -19.67 7.62
CA HIS A 59 10.32 -20.49 8.51
C HIS A 59 8.81 -20.23 8.30
N LEU A 60 8.40 -18.97 8.19
CA LEU A 60 7.01 -18.59 7.92
C LEU A 60 6.47 -19.21 6.62
N PHE A 61 7.25 -19.17 5.52
CA PHE A 61 6.87 -19.79 4.26
C PHE A 61 6.74 -21.31 4.38
N LYS A 62 7.64 -21.94 5.14
CA LYS A 62 7.60 -23.39 5.39
C LYS A 62 6.32 -23.80 6.14
N GLU A 63 5.91 -23.03 7.13
CA GLU A 63 4.71 -23.34 7.92
C GLU A 63 3.42 -22.97 7.17
N ALA A 64 3.37 -21.81 6.54
CA ALA A 64 2.18 -21.32 5.86
C ALA A 64 1.91 -21.99 4.50
N GLN A 65 2.95 -22.51 3.81
CA GLN A 65 2.86 -23.08 2.45
C GLN A 65 1.92 -22.25 1.56
N PRO A 66 2.24 -20.96 1.33
CA PRO A 66 1.30 -20.04 0.69
C PRO A 66 1.14 -20.35 -0.82
N ASP A 67 -0.10 -20.37 -1.31
CA ASP A 67 -0.42 -20.35 -2.73
C ASP A 67 -0.28 -18.94 -3.31
N ALA A 68 -0.57 -17.93 -2.46
CA ALA A 68 -0.33 -16.51 -2.79
C ALA A 68 0.24 -15.74 -1.59
N VAL A 69 1.12 -14.78 -1.88
CA VAL A 69 1.73 -13.87 -0.91
C VAL A 69 1.38 -12.43 -1.31
N ILE A 70 0.80 -11.68 -0.39
CA ILE A 70 0.46 -10.28 -0.58
C ILE A 70 1.39 -9.44 0.31
N ASN A 71 2.30 -8.67 -0.29
CA ASN A 71 3.20 -7.81 0.46
C ASN A 71 2.69 -6.38 0.51
N CYS A 72 2.15 -5.99 1.66
CA CYS A 72 1.74 -4.63 2.01
C CYS A 72 2.75 -3.91 2.90
N SER A 73 3.87 -4.55 3.23
CA SER A 73 4.89 -3.95 4.09
C SER A 73 5.79 -3.00 3.32
N ALA A 74 6.09 -1.88 3.90
CA ALA A 74 7.08 -0.93 3.40
C ALA A 74 7.50 0.04 4.52
N LEU A 75 8.70 0.60 4.40
CA LEU A 75 9.01 1.87 5.03
C LEU A 75 8.45 2.96 4.14
N SER A 76 7.27 3.51 4.48
CA SER A 76 6.40 4.28 3.59
C SER A 76 6.28 5.77 3.92
N VAL A 77 7.16 6.29 4.79
CA VAL A 77 7.22 7.72 5.13
C VAL A 77 8.34 8.36 4.30
N PRO A 78 8.02 9.16 3.24
CA PRO A 78 9.02 9.69 2.32
C PRO A 78 10.11 10.49 3.03
N ASP A 79 9.76 11.43 3.90
CA ASP A 79 10.72 12.26 4.64
C ASP A 79 11.67 11.43 5.53
N TYR A 80 11.17 10.36 6.12
CA TYR A 80 12.01 9.44 6.88
C TYR A 80 12.98 8.68 5.97
N CYS A 81 12.52 8.24 4.81
CA CYS A 81 13.37 7.54 3.84
C CYS A 81 14.51 8.41 3.33
N GLU A 82 14.32 9.75 3.21
CA GLU A 82 15.38 10.68 2.81
C GLU A 82 16.55 10.76 3.79
N THR A 83 16.34 10.41 5.05
CA THR A 83 17.35 10.46 6.09
C THR A 83 17.80 9.08 6.58
N HIS A 84 17.10 8.01 6.19
CA HIS A 84 17.34 6.63 6.63
C HIS A 84 17.46 5.67 5.45
N HIS A 85 18.38 5.97 4.53
CA HIS A 85 18.57 5.27 3.26
C HIS A 85 18.78 3.76 3.42
N GLU A 86 19.64 3.37 4.36
CA GLU A 86 19.96 1.96 4.61
C GLU A 86 18.71 1.17 5.03
N GLU A 87 17.97 1.69 6.00
CA GLU A 87 16.76 1.03 6.50
C GLU A 87 15.67 0.95 5.43
N ALA A 88 15.49 2.05 4.66
CA ALA A 88 14.55 2.08 3.56
C ALA A 88 14.92 1.06 2.47
N TYR A 89 16.21 0.95 2.12
CA TYR A 89 16.68 0.00 1.13
C TYR A 89 16.52 -1.45 1.62
N LEU A 90 16.92 -1.74 2.86
CA LEU A 90 16.76 -3.08 3.46
C LEU A 90 15.30 -3.53 3.48
N THR A 91 14.37 -2.63 3.79
CA THR A 91 12.95 -2.95 3.91
C THR A 91 12.27 -3.01 2.54
N ASN A 92 12.48 -2.00 1.68
CA ASN A 92 11.72 -1.84 0.44
C ASN A 92 12.36 -2.55 -0.76
N VAL A 93 13.64 -2.94 -0.67
CA VAL A 93 14.35 -3.61 -1.76
C VAL A 93 14.82 -5.00 -1.33
N THR A 94 15.72 -5.10 -0.36
CA THR A 94 16.35 -6.39 0.01
C THR A 94 15.34 -7.40 0.54
N ALA A 95 14.46 -6.99 1.45
CA ALA A 95 13.41 -7.88 1.96
C ALA A 95 12.41 -8.26 0.87
N VAL A 96 12.07 -7.33 -0.05
CA VAL A 96 11.18 -7.61 -1.18
C VAL A 96 11.80 -8.60 -2.16
N GLU A 97 13.10 -8.45 -2.46
CA GLU A 97 13.88 -9.41 -3.26
C GLU A 97 13.82 -10.82 -2.66
N GLN A 98 13.99 -10.93 -1.35
CA GLN A 98 13.93 -12.20 -0.62
C GLN A 98 12.54 -12.83 -0.68
N LEU A 99 11.47 -12.03 -0.56
CA LEU A 99 10.09 -12.50 -0.71
C LEU A 99 9.84 -13.00 -2.13
N ALA A 100 10.30 -12.27 -3.15
CA ALA A 100 10.18 -12.68 -4.56
C ALA A 100 10.89 -14.02 -4.82
N TYR A 101 12.08 -14.22 -4.27
CA TYR A 101 12.83 -15.46 -4.37
C TYR A 101 12.10 -16.63 -3.70
N LEU A 102 11.53 -16.44 -2.52
CA LEU A 102 10.74 -17.46 -1.85
C LEU A 102 9.45 -17.77 -2.61
N CYS A 103 8.76 -16.78 -3.14
CA CYS A 103 7.57 -16.99 -3.98
C CYS A 103 7.93 -17.83 -5.22
N GLU A 104 9.07 -17.58 -5.86
CA GLU A 104 9.53 -18.39 -7.00
C GLU A 104 9.82 -19.84 -6.61
N ILE A 105 10.48 -20.07 -5.45
CA ILE A 105 10.76 -21.43 -4.95
C ILE A 105 9.47 -22.19 -4.61
N TYR A 106 8.54 -21.54 -3.90
CA TYR A 106 7.29 -22.16 -3.44
C TYR A 106 6.21 -22.21 -4.52
N LYS A 107 6.48 -21.57 -5.69
CA LYS A 107 5.51 -21.40 -6.79
C LYS A 107 4.28 -20.62 -6.37
N SER A 108 4.44 -19.74 -5.38
CA SER A 108 3.39 -18.86 -4.90
C SER A 108 3.20 -17.68 -5.85
N ARG A 109 1.96 -17.22 -6.01
CA ARG A 109 1.70 -15.94 -6.67
C ARG A 109 2.15 -14.80 -5.76
N PHE A 110 2.98 -13.88 -6.26
CA PHE A 110 3.46 -12.73 -5.51
C PHE A 110 2.71 -11.45 -5.91
N ILE A 111 1.95 -10.87 -5.00
CA ILE A 111 1.27 -9.58 -5.18
C ILE A 111 1.94 -8.54 -4.28
N HIS A 112 2.55 -7.51 -4.89
CA HIS A 112 3.30 -6.49 -4.17
C HIS A 112 2.65 -5.12 -4.29
N LEU A 113 2.29 -4.50 -3.16
CA LEU A 113 1.77 -3.14 -3.12
C LEU A 113 2.92 -2.15 -3.34
N SER A 114 2.84 -1.40 -4.42
CA SER A 114 3.74 -0.29 -4.77
C SER A 114 2.98 1.04 -4.72
N THR A 115 3.49 2.08 -5.37
CA THR A 115 3.04 3.45 -5.20
C THR A 115 3.17 4.27 -6.49
N ASP A 116 2.40 5.34 -6.59
CA ASP A 116 2.54 6.42 -7.58
C ASP A 116 3.85 7.23 -7.43
N PHE A 117 4.49 7.21 -6.26
CA PHE A 117 5.79 7.88 -6.02
C PHE A 117 6.94 7.35 -6.90
N VAL A 118 6.71 6.29 -7.68
CA VAL A 118 7.66 5.85 -8.72
C VAL A 118 7.74 6.82 -9.89
N PHE A 119 6.80 7.76 -10.01
CA PHE A 119 6.75 8.78 -11.08
C PHE A 119 7.24 10.14 -10.57
N ASP A 120 7.61 11.03 -11.50
CA ASP A 120 8.13 12.36 -11.21
C ASP A 120 7.06 13.45 -11.06
N GLY A 121 5.78 13.10 -11.28
CA GLY A 121 4.66 14.04 -11.21
C GLY A 121 4.55 15.02 -12.39
N LYS A 122 5.40 14.88 -13.42
CA LYS A 122 5.35 15.74 -14.60
C LYS A 122 4.40 15.17 -15.63
N ILE A 123 3.17 15.64 -15.62
CA ILE A 123 2.22 15.35 -16.68
C ILE A 123 2.58 16.20 -17.90
N ASP A 124 2.55 15.63 -19.09
CA ASP A 124 2.63 16.41 -20.31
C ASP A 124 1.38 17.29 -20.42
N GLU A 125 1.55 18.58 -20.13
CA GLU A 125 0.48 19.58 -20.16
C GLU A 125 -0.24 19.67 -21.52
N ASN A 126 0.42 19.24 -22.60
CA ASN A 126 -0.14 19.28 -23.95
C ASN A 126 -1.06 18.09 -24.23
N SER A 127 -0.79 16.92 -23.65
CA SER A 127 -1.60 15.72 -23.87
C SER A 127 -2.67 15.52 -22.81
N GLY A 128 -2.50 16.08 -21.60
CA GLY A 128 -3.35 15.80 -20.44
C GLY A 128 -3.36 14.32 -20.03
N GLN A 129 -2.40 13.54 -20.53
CA GLN A 129 -2.36 12.11 -20.34
C GLN A 129 -1.82 11.77 -18.94
N LEU A 130 -2.61 11.03 -18.18
CA LEU A 130 -2.20 10.48 -16.88
C LEU A 130 -1.17 9.36 -17.07
N TYR A 131 -0.42 9.04 -16.01
CA TYR A 131 0.47 7.87 -16.01
C TYR A 131 -0.31 6.57 -16.19
N THR A 132 0.28 5.68 -16.97
CA THR A 132 -0.22 4.32 -17.20
C THR A 132 0.80 3.31 -16.67
N GLU A 133 0.45 2.03 -16.67
CA GLU A 133 1.37 0.95 -16.29
C GLU A 133 2.62 0.89 -17.16
N GLU A 134 2.53 1.39 -18.41
CA GLU A 134 3.64 1.45 -19.37
C GLU A 134 4.52 2.70 -19.21
N SER A 135 4.07 3.68 -18.41
CA SER A 135 4.84 4.89 -18.15
C SER A 135 6.15 4.59 -17.43
N LEU A 136 7.24 5.19 -17.91
CA LEU A 136 8.57 4.95 -17.34
C LEU A 136 8.67 5.58 -15.94
N PRO A 137 9.11 4.83 -14.93
CA PRO A 137 9.37 5.36 -13.60
C PRO A 137 10.52 6.38 -13.61
N ALA A 138 10.33 7.48 -12.88
CA ALA A 138 11.32 8.54 -12.68
C ALA A 138 11.18 9.15 -11.27
N PRO A 139 11.39 8.34 -10.20
CA PRO A 139 11.11 8.77 -8.82
C PRO A 139 11.97 9.97 -8.41
N VAL A 140 11.36 10.95 -7.75
CA VAL A 140 12.00 12.20 -7.30
C VAL A 140 12.38 12.19 -5.83
N ASN A 141 12.05 11.14 -5.10
CA ASN A 141 12.41 10.95 -3.70
C ASN A 141 12.91 9.52 -3.44
N TYR A 142 13.59 9.34 -2.30
CA TYR A 142 14.22 8.06 -1.97
C TYR A 142 13.21 6.95 -1.71
N TYR A 143 12.05 7.26 -1.14
CA TYR A 143 10.95 6.29 -0.99
C TYR A 143 10.53 5.71 -2.33
N GLY A 144 10.15 6.57 -3.29
CA GLY A 144 9.78 6.15 -4.65
C GLY A 144 10.89 5.37 -5.33
N PHE A 145 12.16 5.82 -5.20
CA PHE A 145 13.32 5.11 -5.72
C PHE A 145 13.42 3.68 -5.17
N THR A 146 13.29 3.50 -3.84
CA THR A 146 13.36 2.15 -3.24
C THR A 146 12.19 1.27 -3.65
N LYS A 147 10.98 1.82 -3.76
CA LYS A 147 9.81 1.07 -4.25
C LYS A 147 10.00 0.60 -5.68
N TRP A 148 10.44 1.50 -6.57
CA TRP A 148 10.77 1.13 -7.95
C TRP A 148 11.89 0.08 -8.05
N LYS A 149 12.93 0.18 -7.22
CA LYS A 149 13.99 -0.86 -7.15
C LYS A 149 13.42 -2.21 -6.71
N GLY A 150 12.50 -2.23 -5.74
CA GLY A 150 11.79 -3.44 -5.34
C GLY A 150 10.96 -4.06 -6.48
N GLU A 151 10.22 -3.22 -7.24
CA GLU A 151 9.50 -3.66 -8.45
C GLU A 151 10.41 -4.37 -9.45
N ASN A 152 11.58 -3.78 -9.73
CA ASN A 152 12.56 -4.37 -10.66
C ASN A 152 13.07 -5.72 -10.16
N ARG A 153 13.38 -5.85 -8.85
CA ARG A 153 13.82 -7.14 -8.28
C ARG A 153 12.74 -8.23 -8.39
N ILE A 154 11.47 -7.86 -8.20
CA ILE A 154 10.35 -8.80 -8.38
C ILE A 154 10.31 -9.28 -9.84
N ALA A 155 10.33 -8.37 -10.80
CA ALA A 155 10.24 -8.70 -12.22
C ALA A 155 11.43 -9.53 -12.73
N GLU A 156 12.62 -9.37 -12.12
CA GLU A 156 13.81 -10.15 -12.45
C GLU A 156 13.77 -11.58 -11.91
N ILE A 157 13.12 -11.80 -10.76
CA ILE A 157 13.24 -13.04 -9.98
C ILE A 157 11.98 -13.91 -10.08
N CYS A 158 10.80 -13.30 -9.96
CA CYS A 158 9.55 -14.03 -9.80
C CYS A 158 8.82 -14.15 -11.15
N SER A 159 8.47 -15.38 -11.52
CA SER A 159 7.76 -15.66 -12.78
C SER A 159 6.25 -15.46 -12.69
N ASN A 160 5.67 -15.44 -11.47
CA ASN A 160 4.24 -15.33 -11.22
C ASN A 160 3.96 -14.17 -10.24
N TYR A 161 3.85 -12.94 -10.75
CA TYR A 161 3.72 -11.76 -9.91
C TYR A 161 2.70 -10.75 -10.43
N ALA A 162 2.22 -9.90 -9.52
CA ALA A 162 1.50 -8.66 -9.81
C ALA A 162 2.07 -7.54 -8.92
N ILE A 163 2.47 -6.43 -9.53
CA ILE A 163 2.87 -5.22 -8.86
C ILE A 163 1.69 -4.25 -8.91
N VAL A 164 1.21 -3.85 -7.75
CA VAL A 164 0.02 -2.99 -7.63
C VAL A 164 0.44 -1.61 -7.18
N ARG A 165 0.44 -0.64 -8.08
CA ARG A 165 0.66 0.76 -7.74
C ARG A 165 -0.65 1.38 -7.31
N VAL A 166 -0.66 1.90 -6.09
CA VAL A 166 -1.81 2.59 -5.49
C VAL A 166 -1.49 4.05 -5.23
N GLU A 167 -2.50 4.90 -5.17
CA GLU A 167 -2.37 6.32 -4.93
C GLU A 167 -3.34 6.77 -3.83
N ILE A 168 -2.83 7.52 -2.84
CA ILE A 168 -3.61 8.12 -1.73
C ILE A 168 -4.73 7.19 -1.24
N VAL A 169 -4.35 6.04 -0.67
CA VAL A 169 -5.33 5.09 -0.15
C VAL A 169 -6.02 5.67 1.08
N TYR A 170 -7.35 5.72 1.06
CA TYR A 170 -8.15 6.25 2.17
C TYR A 170 -9.21 5.26 2.66
N GLY A 171 -9.73 5.53 3.84
CA GLY A 171 -10.76 4.73 4.51
C GLY A 171 -10.64 4.88 6.02
N LYS A 172 -11.30 4.00 6.77
CA LYS A 172 -11.27 4.01 8.23
C LYS A 172 -10.03 3.29 8.76
N ALA A 173 -9.07 4.04 9.31
CA ALA A 173 -7.94 3.43 10.01
C ALA A 173 -8.31 3.04 11.44
N LEU A 174 -7.68 1.98 11.92
CA LEU A 174 -7.78 1.53 13.31
C LEU A 174 -6.80 2.31 14.22
N PRO A 175 -7.03 2.34 15.53
CA PRO A 175 -6.07 2.90 16.47
C PRO A 175 -4.68 2.27 16.29
N GLY A 176 -3.63 3.11 16.24
CA GLY A 176 -2.25 2.68 16.04
C GLY A 176 -1.81 2.55 14.57
N GLN A 177 -2.71 2.66 13.60
CA GLN A 177 -2.35 2.77 12.18
C GLN A 177 -2.03 4.21 11.79
N HIS A 178 -1.21 4.38 10.75
CA HIS A 178 -1.02 5.70 10.14
C HIS A 178 -2.35 6.20 9.56
N GLY A 179 -2.68 7.45 9.89
CA GLY A 179 -3.86 8.12 9.33
C GLY A 179 -3.67 8.44 7.85
N ASN A 180 -4.77 8.59 7.14
CA ASN A 180 -4.80 9.06 5.76
C ASN A 180 -5.31 10.52 5.69
N ILE A 181 -5.22 11.13 4.50
CA ILE A 181 -5.61 12.53 4.30
C ILE A 181 -7.07 12.79 4.71
N VAL A 182 -7.99 11.87 4.44
CA VAL A 182 -9.41 12.01 4.80
C VAL A 182 -9.56 12.09 6.33
N GLN A 183 -8.92 11.19 7.07
CA GLN A 183 -8.93 11.23 8.53
C GLN A 183 -8.22 12.46 9.11
N LEU A 184 -7.11 12.88 8.51
CA LEU A 184 -6.40 14.08 8.94
C LEU A 184 -7.31 15.30 8.85
N VAL A 185 -7.98 15.50 7.71
CA VAL A 185 -8.93 16.60 7.50
C VAL A 185 -10.09 16.50 8.49
N MET A 186 -10.75 15.34 8.59
CA MET A 186 -11.84 15.12 9.53
C MET A 186 -11.45 15.47 10.99
N ASN A 187 -10.30 14.99 11.44
CA ASN A 187 -9.84 15.19 12.82
C ASN A 187 -9.55 16.68 13.09
N ARG A 188 -8.88 17.37 12.17
CA ARG A 188 -8.57 18.79 12.30
C ARG A 188 -9.83 19.65 12.33
N LEU A 189 -10.71 19.47 11.37
CA LEU A 189 -11.94 20.28 11.26
C LEU A 189 -12.90 20.00 12.41
N ASN A 190 -13.07 18.75 12.86
CA ASN A 190 -13.87 18.44 14.05
C ASN A 190 -13.30 19.06 15.33
N ALA A 191 -12.01 19.27 15.41
CA ALA A 191 -11.36 19.95 16.53
C ALA A 191 -11.40 21.50 16.40
N GLY A 192 -12.03 22.05 15.34
CA GLY A 192 -12.03 23.48 15.05
C GLY A 192 -10.64 24.02 14.68
N GLN A 193 -9.75 23.18 14.18
CA GLN A 193 -8.37 23.50 13.84
C GLN A 193 -8.22 23.75 12.34
N GLU A 194 -7.47 24.80 11.99
CA GLU A 194 -7.11 25.07 10.61
C GLU A 194 -6.19 23.96 10.04
N ILE A 195 -6.32 23.75 8.73
CA ILE A 195 -5.44 22.85 7.99
C ILE A 195 -4.95 23.53 6.72
N ARG A 196 -3.62 23.45 6.46
CA ARG A 196 -3.02 23.87 5.21
C ARG A 196 -2.85 22.65 4.31
N VAL A 197 -3.32 22.76 3.07
CA VAL A 197 -3.31 21.67 2.09
C VAL A 197 -2.82 22.19 0.74
N VAL A 198 -1.98 21.40 0.07
CA VAL A 198 -1.43 21.77 -1.24
C VAL A 198 -2.52 21.73 -2.32
N SER A 199 -2.51 22.71 -3.22
CA SER A 199 -3.51 22.87 -4.28
C SER A 199 -2.96 22.64 -5.69
N ASP A 200 -1.67 22.31 -5.80
CA ASP A 200 -0.95 22.07 -7.05
C ASP A 200 -0.53 20.61 -7.25
N GLN A 201 -0.93 19.72 -6.35
CA GLN A 201 -0.68 18.28 -6.46
C GLN A 201 -1.98 17.55 -6.80
N TRP A 202 -2.04 16.97 -7.99
CA TRP A 202 -3.15 16.18 -8.50
C TRP A 202 -2.99 14.71 -8.11
N ARG A 203 -4.08 14.08 -7.69
CA ARG A 203 -4.12 12.71 -7.20
C ARG A 203 -5.43 12.01 -7.57
N THR A 204 -5.39 10.70 -7.61
CA THR A 204 -6.57 9.82 -7.76
C THR A 204 -6.82 9.06 -6.46
N PRO A 205 -7.50 9.66 -5.47
CA PRO A 205 -7.69 9.02 -4.17
C PRO A 205 -8.43 7.70 -4.30
N THR A 206 -7.92 6.67 -3.62
CA THR A 206 -8.36 5.29 -3.77
C THR A 206 -8.96 4.76 -2.47
N TYR A 207 -10.19 4.28 -2.51
CA TYR A 207 -10.79 3.64 -1.34
C TYR A 207 -10.10 2.30 -1.04
N VAL A 208 -9.78 2.06 0.22
CA VAL A 208 -9.03 0.86 0.65
C VAL A 208 -9.77 -0.46 0.35
N GLY A 209 -11.09 -0.44 0.33
CA GLY A 209 -11.92 -1.57 -0.08
C GLY A 209 -11.72 -1.93 -1.54
N ASP A 210 -11.62 -0.94 -2.44
CA ASP A 210 -11.38 -1.16 -3.86
C ASP A 210 -9.97 -1.74 -4.11
N VAL A 211 -8.97 -1.30 -3.31
CA VAL A 211 -7.64 -1.93 -3.33
C VAL A 211 -7.73 -3.41 -2.93
N SER A 212 -8.49 -3.71 -1.88
CA SER A 212 -8.68 -5.09 -1.41
C SER A 212 -9.37 -5.96 -2.45
N ASP A 213 -10.42 -5.46 -3.10
CA ASP A 213 -11.14 -6.15 -4.17
C ASP A 213 -10.25 -6.37 -5.39
N GLY A 214 -9.46 -5.36 -5.77
CA GLY A 214 -8.49 -5.46 -6.86
C GLY A 214 -7.42 -6.52 -6.58
N VAL A 215 -6.86 -6.53 -5.37
CA VAL A 215 -5.91 -7.56 -4.92
C VAL A 215 -6.53 -8.96 -4.97
N GLN A 216 -7.77 -9.13 -4.51
CA GLN A 216 -8.45 -10.41 -4.61
C GLN A 216 -8.60 -10.89 -6.06
N ARG A 217 -9.00 -10.01 -6.98
CA ARG A 217 -9.08 -10.35 -8.41
C ARG A 217 -7.72 -10.79 -8.97
N LEU A 218 -6.62 -10.19 -8.49
CA LEU A 218 -5.26 -10.58 -8.88
C LEU A 218 -4.81 -11.91 -8.26
N ILE A 219 -5.39 -12.36 -7.14
CA ILE A 219 -5.19 -13.73 -6.63
C ILE A 219 -5.87 -14.75 -7.56
N GLU A 220 -7.09 -14.44 -8.00
CA GLU A 220 -7.93 -15.32 -8.81
C GLU A 220 -7.53 -15.33 -10.29
N ASN A 221 -6.83 -14.31 -10.74
CA ASN A 221 -6.39 -14.09 -12.12
C ASN A 221 -4.89 -14.33 -12.24
N THR A 222 -4.45 -14.95 -13.31
CA THR A 222 -3.03 -15.26 -13.56
C THR A 222 -2.29 -14.19 -14.35
N ALA A 223 -2.90 -13.02 -14.59
CA ALA A 223 -2.23 -11.93 -15.31
C ALA A 223 -1.00 -11.43 -14.54
N ASN A 224 0.15 -11.39 -15.21
CA ASN A 224 1.41 -10.91 -14.67
C ASN A 224 1.67 -9.46 -15.09
N GLY A 225 2.43 -8.75 -14.29
CA GLY A 225 2.91 -7.43 -14.62
C GLY A 225 2.55 -6.36 -13.59
N ILE A 226 2.48 -5.13 -14.07
CA ILE A 226 2.16 -3.94 -13.28
C ILE A 226 0.68 -3.62 -13.47
N PHE A 227 0.02 -3.19 -12.40
CA PHE A 227 -1.38 -2.80 -12.38
C PHE A 227 -1.52 -1.51 -11.57
N HIS A 228 -2.29 -0.56 -12.09
CA HIS A 228 -2.72 0.60 -11.32
C HIS A 228 -4.10 0.32 -10.71
N ILE A 229 -4.21 0.40 -9.38
CA ILE A 229 -5.48 0.39 -8.68
C ILE A 229 -5.66 1.76 -8.04
N CYS A 230 -6.45 2.59 -8.67
CA CYS A 230 -6.69 3.98 -8.27
C CYS A 230 -8.15 4.36 -8.52
N GLY A 231 -8.61 5.44 -7.87
CA GLY A 231 -9.88 6.06 -8.16
C GLY A 231 -9.90 6.63 -9.59
N ASP A 232 -11.08 6.82 -10.14
CA ASP A 232 -11.30 7.35 -11.49
C ASP A 232 -11.39 8.89 -11.52
N GLU A 233 -11.53 9.54 -10.36
CA GLU A 233 -11.58 10.99 -10.23
C GLU A 233 -10.20 11.54 -9.85
N CYS A 234 -9.66 12.42 -10.71
CA CYS A 234 -8.41 13.14 -10.47
C CYS A 234 -8.71 14.49 -9.82
N MET A 235 -8.14 14.76 -8.65
CA MET A 235 -8.36 16.00 -7.90
C MET A 235 -7.13 16.42 -7.11
N THR A 236 -7.06 17.70 -6.77
CA THR A 236 -5.99 18.20 -5.90
C THR A 236 -6.19 17.79 -4.45
N ILE A 237 -5.11 17.81 -3.65
CA ILE A 237 -5.22 17.55 -2.20
C ILE A 237 -6.19 18.54 -1.53
N ALA A 238 -6.21 19.81 -1.99
CA ALA A 238 -7.16 20.79 -1.49
C ALA A 238 -8.60 20.42 -1.83
N GLU A 239 -8.88 19.96 -3.06
CA GLU A 239 -10.22 19.49 -3.44
C GLU A 239 -10.64 18.26 -2.62
N ILE A 240 -9.74 17.30 -2.36
CA ILE A 240 -10.02 16.19 -1.44
C ILE A 240 -10.46 16.73 -0.07
N ALA A 241 -9.73 17.70 0.48
CA ALA A 241 -10.07 18.30 1.78
C ALA A 241 -11.44 18.99 1.78
N PHE A 242 -11.77 19.73 0.73
CA PHE A 242 -13.09 20.36 0.58
C PHE A 242 -14.21 19.33 0.42
N HIS A 243 -14.00 18.25 -0.36
CA HIS A 243 -14.99 17.17 -0.47
C HIS A 243 -15.25 16.49 0.88
N VAL A 244 -14.20 16.24 1.67
CA VAL A 244 -14.35 15.69 3.04
C VAL A 244 -15.19 16.64 3.90
N ALA A 245 -14.91 17.96 3.87
CA ALA A 245 -15.65 18.94 4.66
C ALA A 245 -17.13 18.96 4.25
N ASP A 246 -17.44 18.95 2.96
CA ASP A 246 -18.81 18.95 2.43
C ASP A 246 -19.57 17.68 2.83
N CYS A 247 -18.99 16.50 2.61
CA CYS A 247 -19.60 15.23 2.94
C CYS A 247 -19.89 15.08 4.43
N MET A 248 -18.99 15.60 5.28
CA MET A 248 -19.07 15.49 6.74
C MET A 248 -19.76 16.72 7.39
N LYS A 249 -20.18 17.72 6.58
CA LYS A 249 -20.79 18.97 7.04
C LYS A 249 -19.91 19.73 8.05
N LEU A 250 -18.60 19.80 7.76
CA LEU A 250 -17.60 20.49 8.56
C LEU A 250 -17.32 21.89 8.00
N ASP A 251 -16.68 22.74 8.81
CA ASP A 251 -16.41 24.12 8.44
C ASP A 251 -15.28 24.23 7.40
N ARG A 252 -15.64 24.55 6.15
CA ARG A 252 -14.71 24.75 5.04
C ARG A 252 -13.76 25.93 5.23
N SER A 253 -14.14 26.93 6.04
CA SER A 253 -13.32 28.13 6.22
C SER A 253 -12.00 27.84 6.94
N LEU A 254 -11.88 26.67 7.58
CA LEU A 254 -10.66 26.19 8.24
C LEU A 254 -9.67 25.56 7.27
N ILE A 255 -10.02 25.39 5.98
CA ILE A 255 -9.14 24.79 4.96
C ILE A 255 -8.42 25.91 4.21
N HIS A 256 -7.10 25.94 4.26
CA HIS A 256 -6.26 26.93 3.61
C HIS A 256 -5.40 26.29 2.51
N PRO A 257 -5.78 26.42 1.23
CA PRO A 257 -4.95 25.97 0.13
C PRO A 257 -3.61 26.74 0.11
N ILE A 258 -2.54 25.98 -0.16
CA ILE A 258 -1.18 26.51 -0.36
C ILE A 258 -0.59 25.89 -1.64
N THR A 259 0.44 26.51 -2.21
CA THR A 259 1.27 26.02 -3.34
C THR A 259 2.67 25.70 -2.86
#